data_61e1461694a0106fc7e865f95bbd1169
#
_entry.id   61e1461694a0106fc7e865f95bbd1169
#
_cell.length_a   1.000
_cell.length_b   1.000
_cell.length_c   1.000
_cell.angle_alpha   90.00
_cell.angle_beta   90.00
_cell.angle_gamma   90.00
#
_symmetry.space_group_name_H-M   'P 1'
#
loop_
_entity.id
_entity.type
_entity.pdbx_description
1 polymer ?
#
loop_
_entity_poly.entity_id
_entity_poly.type
_entity_poly.pdbx_seq_one_letter_code
_entity_poly.pdbx_strand_id
1 'polypeptide(L)'
;GAWSPAVRGIAQLLDLPARAHLYSGHRPLSWMMQEPGLRALAADAGEGRLAVAGFARAESREDRAAWLAEWERRWPVGDGESRLAMTTIIATLSRHLERFRLAPARDGWRLRAELEQSLRVLFRRLALQPEACFAYVGLVALDLERLRAQLVRRALWLRERVAP
;
A
#
# COMPACT_ATOMS: atom_id res chain seq x y z
N GLY A 1 12.43 2.39 -18.30
CA GLY A 1 11.48 1.56 -19.04
C GLY A 1 10.08 2.17 -19.03
N ALA A 2 9.21 1.69 -19.91
CA ALA A 2 7.84 2.24 -20.10
C ALA A 2 6.99 2.24 -18.80
N TRP A 3 7.21 1.29 -17.89
CA TRP A 3 6.52 1.18 -16.60
C TRP A 3 7.11 2.05 -15.47
N SER A 4 8.20 2.75 -15.70
CA SER A 4 8.87 3.56 -14.67
C SER A 4 7.96 4.61 -13.99
N PRO A 5 7.07 5.32 -14.71
CA PRO A 5 6.12 6.24 -14.08
C PRO A 5 5.10 5.54 -13.17
N ALA A 6 4.60 4.37 -13.57
CA ALA A 6 3.64 3.59 -12.78
C ALA A 6 4.29 3.03 -11.51
N VAL A 7 5.52 2.52 -11.59
CA VAL A 7 6.29 2.02 -10.43
C VAL A 7 6.57 3.15 -9.44
N ARG A 8 6.96 4.34 -9.91
CA ARG A 8 7.13 5.51 -9.04
C ARG A 8 5.83 5.92 -8.35
N GLY A 9 4.69 5.79 -9.04
CA GLY A 9 3.38 6.03 -8.44
C GLY A 9 3.08 5.09 -7.27
N ILE A 10 3.45 3.81 -7.38
CA ILE A 10 3.30 2.85 -6.26
C ILE A 10 4.23 3.18 -5.10
N ALA A 11 5.48 3.57 -5.37
CA ALA A 11 6.39 3.97 -4.31
C ALA A 11 5.82 5.10 -3.45
N GLN A 12 5.05 6.02 -4.04
CA GLN A 12 4.34 7.07 -3.30
C GLN A 12 3.25 6.55 -2.35
N LEU A 13 2.72 5.33 -2.58
CA LEU A 13 1.76 4.71 -1.64
C LEU A 13 2.39 4.36 -0.31
N LEU A 14 3.68 4.05 -0.27
CA LEU A 14 4.41 3.75 0.96
C LEU A 14 4.45 4.97 1.89
N ASP A 15 4.40 6.17 1.32
CA ASP A 15 4.42 7.43 2.07
C ASP A 15 3.02 7.88 2.53
N LEU A 16 1.93 7.25 2.04
CA LEU A 16 0.57 7.69 2.36
C LEU A 16 0.28 7.78 3.86
N PRO A 17 0.66 6.79 4.71
CA PRO A 17 0.43 6.90 6.15
C PRO A 17 1.17 8.09 6.77
N ALA A 18 2.41 8.34 6.30
CA ALA A 18 3.22 9.47 6.76
C ALA A 18 2.62 10.81 6.32
N ARG A 19 2.17 10.88 5.07
CA ARG A 19 1.48 12.04 4.52
C ARG A 19 0.17 12.31 5.27
N ALA A 20 -0.65 11.28 5.49
CA ALA A 20 -1.89 11.38 6.26
C ALA A 20 -1.62 11.90 7.69
N HIS A 21 -0.56 11.40 8.36
CA HIS A 21 -0.14 11.89 9.66
C HIS A 21 0.18 13.40 9.65
N LEU A 22 0.94 13.87 8.66
CA LEU A 22 1.30 15.28 8.52
C LEU A 22 0.08 16.15 8.17
N TYR A 23 -0.77 15.72 7.25
CA TYR A 23 -1.98 16.44 6.85
C TYR A 23 -3.03 16.50 7.97
N SER A 24 -3.01 15.56 8.92
CA SER A 24 -3.85 15.60 10.12
C SER A 24 -3.34 16.59 11.18
N GLY A 25 -2.32 17.39 10.88
CA GLY A 25 -1.74 18.39 11.78
C GLY A 25 -0.85 17.82 12.88
N HIS A 26 -0.44 16.55 12.78
CA HIS A 26 0.47 15.94 13.72
C HIS A 26 1.91 16.41 13.48
N ARG A 27 2.69 16.49 14.55
CA ARG A 27 4.12 16.87 14.46
C ARG A 27 4.89 15.83 13.63
N PRO A 28 5.81 16.27 12.75
CA PRO A 28 6.68 15.37 12.02
C PRO A 28 7.47 14.45 12.97
N LEU A 29 7.53 13.17 12.61
CA LEU A 29 8.41 12.23 13.29
C LEU A 29 9.85 12.38 12.77
N SER A 30 10.85 12.12 13.60
CA SER A 30 12.27 12.33 13.25
C SER A 30 12.70 11.63 11.96
N TRP A 31 12.21 10.43 11.72
CA TRP A 31 12.51 9.68 10.50
C TRP A 31 11.91 10.32 9.23
N MET A 32 10.79 11.05 9.32
CA MET A 32 10.18 11.75 8.18
C MET A 32 11.06 12.88 7.67
N MET A 33 11.83 13.52 8.56
CA MET A 33 12.80 14.55 8.19
C MET A 33 14.03 13.98 7.48
N GLN A 34 14.30 12.69 7.64
CA GLN A 34 15.41 12.00 6.99
C GLN A 34 15.01 11.44 5.61
N GLU A 35 13.72 11.20 5.39
CA GLU A 35 13.20 10.67 4.13
C GLU A 35 13.07 11.77 3.07
N PRO A 36 13.81 11.69 1.93
CA PRO A 36 13.82 12.74 0.92
C PRO A 36 12.42 13.11 0.39
N GLY A 37 11.56 12.12 0.20
CA GLY A 37 10.19 12.30 -0.32
C GLY A 37 9.24 12.98 0.66
N LEU A 38 9.54 12.98 1.95
CA LEU A 38 8.70 13.54 3.01
C LEU A 38 9.27 14.82 3.62
N ARG A 39 10.57 15.09 3.42
CA ARG A 39 11.29 16.19 4.06
C ARG A 39 10.63 17.55 3.88
N ALA A 40 10.26 17.89 2.65
CA ALA A 40 9.61 19.18 2.38
C ALA A 40 8.25 19.28 3.07
N LEU A 41 7.42 18.24 2.98
CA LEU A 41 6.13 18.17 3.66
C LEU A 41 6.27 18.21 5.18
N ALA A 42 7.27 17.53 5.74
CA ALA A 42 7.55 17.51 7.15
C ALA A 42 8.00 18.90 7.66
N ALA A 43 8.78 19.63 6.87
CA ALA A 43 9.17 21.01 7.18
C ALA A 43 7.94 21.93 7.18
N ASP A 44 7.10 21.86 6.15
CA ASP A 44 5.87 22.66 6.06
C ASP A 44 4.87 22.35 7.19
N ALA A 45 4.78 21.07 7.59
CA ALA A 45 3.97 20.66 8.74
C ALA A 45 4.53 21.22 10.04
N GLY A 46 5.86 21.20 10.22
CA GLY A 46 6.54 21.74 11.40
C GLY A 46 6.34 23.25 11.56
N GLU A 47 6.16 23.97 10.45
CA GLU A 47 5.92 25.41 10.43
C GLU A 47 4.42 25.77 10.38
N GLY A 48 3.52 24.78 10.50
CA GLY A 48 2.07 25.00 10.46
C GLY A 48 1.52 25.42 9.10
N ARG A 49 2.33 25.31 8.04
CA ARG A 49 1.96 25.74 6.67
C ARG A 49 1.16 24.71 5.88
N LEU A 50 1.09 23.45 6.33
CA LEU A 50 0.23 22.47 5.69
C LEU A 50 -1.22 22.86 5.93
N ALA A 51 -1.82 23.50 4.93
CA ALA A 51 -3.26 23.66 4.91
C ALA A 51 -3.92 22.28 4.95
N VAL A 52 -4.93 22.14 5.79
CA VAL A 52 -5.77 20.94 5.93
C VAL A 52 -6.60 20.77 4.64
N ALA A 53 -5.93 20.61 3.52
CA ALA A 53 -6.57 20.42 2.21
C ALA A 53 -6.64 18.93 1.89
N GLY A 54 -7.80 18.35 2.12
CA GLY A 54 -8.32 17.22 1.32
C GLY A 54 -7.70 15.83 1.54
N PHE A 55 -6.47 15.71 2.00
CA PHE A 55 -5.77 14.42 2.11
C PHE A 55 -5.97 13.67 3.42
N ALA A 56 -6.51 14.32 4.45
CA ALA A 56 -6.88 13.65 5.71
C ALA A 56 -8.00 12.58 5.53
N ARG A 57 -8.59 12.52 4.34
CA ARG A 57 -9.63 11.55 3.96
C ARG A 57 -9.14 10.42 3.08
N ALA A 58 -7.83 10.17 2.97
CA ALA A 58 -7.29 9.05 2.16
C ALA A 58 -7.78 7.64 2.60
N GLU A 59 -8.60 7.57 3.64
CA GLU A 59 -9.36 6.39 4.03
C GLU A 59 -10.70 6.27 3.28
N SER A 60 -11.15 7.30 2.57
CA SER A 60 -12.42 7.25 1.85
C SER A 60 -12.30 6.40 0.59
N ARG A 61 -13.40 5.76 0.22
CA ARG A 61 -13.50 4.98 -1.03
C ARG A 61 -13.26 5.86 -2.27
N GLU A 62 -13.66 7.12 -2.19
CA GLU A 62 -13.55 8.12 -3.27
C GLU A 62 -12.11 8.53 -3.53
N ASP A 63 -11.32 8.77 -2.48
CA ASP A 63 -9.91 9.15 -2.61
C ASP A 63 -9.07 8.01 -3.20
N ARG A 64 -9.41 6.77 -2.87
CA ARG A 64 -8.76 5.60 -3.44
C ARG A 64 -9.08 5.43 -4.91
N ALA A 65 -10.34 5.64 -5.31
CA ALA A 65 -10.75 5.59 -6.70
C ALA A 65 -10.08 6.69 -7.51
N ALA A 66 -10.00 7.91 -6.98
CA ALA A 66 -9.32 9.03 -7.61
C ALA A 66 -7.81 8.77 -7.76
N TRP A 67 -7.16 8.22 -6.72
CA TRP A 67 -5.75 7.83 -6.80
C TRP A 67 -5.53 6.73 -7.84
N LEU A 68 -6.39 5.70 -7.87
CA LEU A 68 -6.28 4.60 -8.83
C LEU A 68 -6.42 5.12 -10.26
N ALA A 69 -7.40 5.98 -10.53
CA ALA A 69 -7.59 6.58 -11.85
C ALA A 69 -6.38 7.44 -12.28
N GLU A 70 -5.76 8.19 -11.35
CA GLU A 70 -4.54 8.94 -11.60
C GLU A 70 -3.35 8.02 -11.89
N TRP A 71 -3.24 6.91 -11.14
CA TRP A 71 -2.20 5.94 -11.35
C TRP A 71 -2.35 5.19 -12.68
N GLU A 72 -3.57 4.84 -13.08
CA GLU A 72 -3.88 4.22 -14.38
C GLU A 72 -3.48 5.11 -15.57
N ARG A 73 -3.54 6.44 -15.42
CA ARG A 73 -3.06 7.38 -16.45
C ARG A 73 -1.55 7.32 -16.67
N ARG A 74 -0.80 6.79 -15.72
CA ARG A 74 0.65 6.62 -15.78
C ARG A 74 1.09 5.29 -16.39
N TRP A 75 0.13 4.44 -16.73
CA TRP A 75 0.44 3.16 -17.39
C TRP A 75 0.90 3.42 -18.83
N PRO A 76 1.75 2.53 -19.38
CA PRO A 76 2.15 2.64 -20.78
C PRO A 76 0.93 2.62 -21.70
N VAL A 77 0.99 3.48 -22.73
CA VAL A 77 -0.02 3.51 -23.78
C VAL A 77 0.32 2.42 -24.80
N GLY A 78 -0.62 1.53 -25.11
CA GLY A 78 -0.51 0.77 -26.33
C GLY A 78 -0.71 -0.73 -26.30
N ASP A 79 -0.63 -1.41 -25.17
CA ASP A 79 -0.83 -2.86 -25.16
C ASP A 79 -2.09 -3.25 -24.37
N GLY A 80 -3.11 -3.73 -25.11
CA GLY A 80 -4.37 -4.16 -24.50
C GLY A 80 -4.17 -5.36 -23.55
N GLU A 81 -3.19 -6.22 -23.81
CA GLU A 81 -2.88 -7.37 -22.97
C GLU A 81 -2.27 -6.92 -21.62
N SER A 82 -1.29 -6.03 -21.64
CA SER A 82 -0.71 -5.41 -20.46
C SER A 82 -1.78 -4.72 -19.60
N ARG A 83 -2.67 -3.98 -20.24
CA ARG A 83 -3.76 -3.29 -19.54
C ARG A 83 -4.73 -4.28 -18.90
N LEU A 84 -5.08 -5.36 -19.57
CA LEU A 84 -5.93 -6.42 -19.03
C LEU A 84 -5.27 -7.13 -17.84
N ALA A 85 -3.96 -7.41 -17.94
CA ALA A 85 -3.19 -8.01 -16.86
C ALA A 85 -3.21 -7.14 -15.60
N MET A 86 -2.94 -5.83 -15.75
CA MET A 86 -2.98 -4.87 -14.63
C MET A 86 -4.38 -4.75 -14.03
N THR A 87 -5.41 -4.63 -14.85
CA THR A 87 -6.80 -4.57 -14.39
C THR A 87 -7.17 -5.82 -13.59
N THR A 88 -6.69 -6.99 -14.02
CA THR A 88 -6.92 -8.26 -13.31
C THR A 88 -6.24 -8.27 -11.94
N ILE A 89 -5.00 -7.78 -11.83
CA ILE A 89 -4.28 -7.66 -10.55
C ILE A 89 -5.06 -6.72 -9.61
N ILE A 90 -5.45 -5.54 -10.09
CA ILE A 90 -6.19 -4.55 -9.30
C ILE A 90 -7.53 -5.09 -8.85
N ALA A 91 -8.29 -5.73 -9.74
CA ALA A 91 -9.57 -6.32 -9.39
C ALA A 91 -9.43 -7.41 -8.31
N THR A 92 -8.34 -8.20 -8.36
CA THR A 92 -8.03 -9.21 -7.34
C THR A 92 -7.75 -8.55 -5.99
N LEU A 93 -6.93 -7.50 -5.95
CA LEU A 93 -6.62 -6.75 -4.74
C LEU A 93 -7.85 -6.03 -4.17
N SER A 94 -8.62 -5.35 -5.02
CA SER A 94 -9.83 -4.62 -4.60
C SER A 94 -10.89 -5.54 -4.01
N ARG A 95 -11.14 -6.68 -4.65
CA ARG A 95 -12.05 -7.71 -4.13
C ARG A 95 -11.61 -8.25 -2.77
N HIS A 96 -10.31 -8.48 -2.61
CA HIS A 96 -9.77 -8.90 -1.33
C HIS A 96 -10.00 -7.83 -0.26
N LEU A 97 -9.70 -6.56 -0.52
CA LEU A 97 -9.87 -5.47 0.43
C LEU A 97 -11.34 -5.31 0.84
N GLU A 98 -12.28 -5.44 -0.08
CA GLU A 98 -13.72 -5.39 0.23
C GLU A 98 -14.13 -6.55 1.14
N ARG A 99 -13.73 -7.78 0.80
CA ARG A 99 -14.01 -8.96 1.63
C ARG A 99 -13.37 -8.85 3.02
N PHE A 100 -12.13 -8.35 3.08
CA PHE A 100 -11.39 -8.20 4.32
C PHE A 100 -12.03 -7.20 5.28
N ARG A 101 -12.61 -6.11 4.75
CA ARG A 101 -13.33 -5.10 5.56
C ARG A 101 -14.62 -5.63 6.17
N LEU A 102 -15.31 -6.53 5.47
CA LEU A 102 -16.59 -7.08 5.90
C LEU A 102 -16.42 -8.35 6.75
N ALA A 103 -15.24 -8.94 6.75
CA ALA A 103 -14.99 -10.21 7.43
C ALA A 103 -14.71 -10.02 8.92
N PRO A 104 -15.13 -10.99 9.75
CA PRO A 104 -14.70 -11.04 11.15
C PRO A 104 -13.18 -11.16 11.26
N ALA A 105 -12.61 -10.60 12.32
CA ALA A 105 -11.14 -10.59 12.52
C ALA A 105 -10.50 -12.00 12.48
N ARG A 106 -11.22 -13.03 12.96
CA ARG A 106 -10.78 -14.44 12.92
C ARG A 106 -10.54 -14.98 11.51
N ASP A 107 -11.20 -14.42 10.48
CA ASP A 107 -11.08 -14.85 9.09
C ASP A 107 -9.93 -14.14 8.34
N GLY A 108 -9.31 -13.16 8.96
CA GLY A 108 -8.32 -12.31 8.32
C GLY A 108 -7.13 -13.10 7.73
N TRP A 109 -6.63 -14.13 8.43
CA TRP A 109 -5.53 -14.95 7.94
C TRP A 109 -5.92 -15.85 6.77
N ARG A 110 -7.12 -16.40 6.79
CA ARG A 110 -7.66 -17.19 5.69
C ARG A 110 -7.78 -16.35 4.42
N LEU A 111 -8.34 -15.15 4.53
CA LEU A 111 -8.47 -14.23 3.40
C LEU A 111 -7.11 -13.82 2.83
N ARG A 112 -6.11 -13.57 3.68
CA ARG A 112 -4.74 -13.29 3.23
C ARG A 112 -4.12 -14.48 2.49
N ALA A 113 -4.32 -15.71 2.96
CA ALA A 113 -3.86 -16.91 2.27
C ALA A 113 -4.53 -17.09 0.91
N GLU A 114 -5.82 -16.80 0.80
CA GLU A 114 -6.55 -16.81 -0.48
C GLU A 114 -5.99 -15.75 -1.45
N LEU A 115 -5.68 -14.54 -0.97
CA LEU A 115 -5.03 -13.51 -1.79
C LEU A 115 -3.63 -13.94 -2.23
N GLU A 116 -2.83 -14.47 -1.33
CA GLU A 116 -1.48 -14.96 -1.62
C GLU A 116 -1.52 -16.01 -2.74
N GLN A 117 -2.43 -16.98 -2.65
CA GLN A 117 -2.61 -17.98 -3.68
C GLN A 117 -3.02 -17.38 -5.03
N SER A 118 -3.94 -16.42 -5.01
CA SER A 118 -4.39 -15.72 -6.22
C SER A 118 -3.25 -14.94 -6.89
N LEU A 119 -2.45 -14.22 -6.09
CA LEU A 119 -1.30 -13.48 -6.59
C LEU A 119 -0.19 -14.40 -7.11
N ARG A 120 0.05 -15.56 -6.48
CA ARG A 120 1.00 -16.57 -6.99
C ARG A 120 0.58 -17.12 -8.35
N VAL A 121 -0.72 -17.37 -8.55
CA VAL A 121 -1.26 -17.81 -9.85
C VAL A 121 -1.05 -16.72 -10.89
N LEU A 122 -1.41 -15.47 -10.58
CA LEU A 122 -1.20 -14.33 -11.47
C LEU A 122 0.28 -14.13 -11.80
N PHE A 123 1.17 -14.17 -10.82
CA PHE A 123 2.61 -14.05 -11.02
C PHE A 123 3.16 -15.08 -12.00
N ARG A 124 2.76 -16.36 -11.85
CA ARG A 124 3.18 -17.42 -12.79
C ARG A 124 2.58 -17.24 -14.18
N ARG A 125 1.34 -16.80 -14.26
CA ARG A 125 0.63 -16.58 -15.52
C ARG A 125 1.21 -15.42 -16.32
N LEU A 126 1.71 -14.40 -15.62
CA LEU A 126 2.34 -13.23 -16.19
C LEU A 126 3.88 -13.36 -16.25
N ALA A 127 4.41 -14.58 -16.09
CA ALA A 127 5.85 -14.81 -16.16
C ALA A 127 6.41 -14.23 -17.48
N LEU A 128 7.52 -13.52 -17.37
CA LEU A 128 8.19 -12.78 -18.45
C LEU A 128 7.47 -11.50 -18.93
N GLN A 129 6.32 -11.15 -18.35
CA GLN A 129 5.67 -9.86 -18.60
C GLN A 129 6.04 -8.85 -17.49
N PRO A 130 6.20 -7.55 -17.80
CA PRO A 130 6.53 -6.53 -16.80
C PRO A 130 5.50 -6.45 -15.67
N GLU A 131 4.25 -6.77 -15.94
CA GLU A 131 3.12 -6.74 -14.99
C GLU A 131 3.29 -7.77 -13.86
N ALA A 132 4.07 -8.81 -14.08
CA ALA A 132 4.40 -9.78 -13.03
C ALA A 132 5.02 -9.11 -11.79
N CYS A 133 5.78 -8.01 -11.96
CA CYS A 133 6.35 -7.29 -10.83
C CYS A 133 5.27 -6.75 -9.89
N PHE A 134 4.10 -6.36 -10.37
CA PHE A 134 3.03 -5.84 -9.50
C PHE A 134 2.38 -6.96 -8.67
N ALA A 135 2.19 -8.15 -9.24
CA ALA A 135 1.78 -9.33 -8.48
C ALA A 135 2.84 -9.72 -7.44
N TYR A 136 4.12 -9.63 -7.79
CA TYR A 136 5.24 -9.88 -6.89
C TYR A 136 5.28 -8.89 -5.72
N VAL A 137 5.12 -7.58 -5.98
CA VAL A 137 5.03 -6.56 -4.92
C VAL A 137 3.90 -6.87 -3.94
N GLY A 138 2.74 -7.33 -4.44
CA GLY A 138 1.64 -7.78 -3.59
C GLY A 138 2.02 -8.98 -2.70
N LEU A 139 2.78 -9.95 -3.22
CA LEU A 139 3.28 -11.09 -2.44
C LEU A 139 4.26 -10.63 -1.36
N VAL A 140 5.21 -9.75 -1.70
CA VAL A 140 6.15 -9.18 -0.73
C VAL A 140 5.42 -8.42 0.37
N ALA A 141 4.38 -7.64 0.04
CA ALA A 141 3.57 -6.93 1.03
C ALA A 141 2.90 -7.90 2.02
N LEU A 142 2.37 -9.03 1.55
CA LEU A 142 1.79 -10.07 2.42
C LEU A 142 2.84 -10.73 3.33
N ASP A 143 4.05 -10.97 2.84
CA ASP A 143 5.15 -11.51 3.65
C ASP A 143 5.59 -10.51 4.73
N LEU A 144 5.68 -9.22 4.40
CA LEU A 144 5.97 -8.16 5.37
C LEU A 144 4.88 -8.05 6.44
N GLU A 145 3.61 -8.13 6.08
CA GLU A 145 2.50 -8.17 7.03
C GLU A 145 2.58 -9.38 7.97
N ARG A 146 2.94 -10.55 7.45
CA ARG A 146 3.15 -11.76 8.26
C ARG A 146 4.30 -11.57 9.25
N LEU A 147 5.43 -11.03 8.78
CA LEU A 147 6.59 -10.74 9.61
C LEU A 147 6.25 -9.74 10.72
N ARG A 148 5.57 -8.65 10.35
CA ARG A 148 5.10 -7.63 11.31
C ARG A 148 4.22 -8.25 12.40
N ALA A 149 3.25 -9.08 12.02
CA ALA A 149 2.39 -9.76 12.96
C ALA A 149 3.15 -10.68 13.93
N GLN A 150 4.19 -11.39 13.44
CA GLN A 150 5.05 -12.21 14.28
C GLN A 150 5.88 -11.37 15.26
N LEU A 151 6.42 -10.24 14.81
CA LEU A 151 7.19 -9.32 15.67
C LEU A 151 6.32 -8.72 16.77
N VAL A 152 5.12 -8.24 16.42
CA VAL A 152 4.16 -7.71 17.40
C VAL A 152 3.79 -8.77 18.43
N ARG A 153 3.48 -9.98 17.97
CA ARG A 153 3.18 -11.11 18.89
C ARG A 153 4.33 -11.36 19.85
N ARG A 154 5.57 -11.42 19.37
CA ARG A 154 6.75 -11.62 20.22
C ARG A 154 6.95 -10.49 21.21
N ALA A 155 6.76 -9.24 20.79
CA ALA A 155 6.89 -8.08 21.66
C ALA A 155 5.84 -8.09 22.79
N LEU A 156 4.59 -8.49 22.50
CA LEU A 156 3.55 -8.64 23.52
C LEU A 156 3.88 -9.75 24.52
N TRP A 157 4.34 -10.92 24.06
CA TRP A 157 4.75 -12.03 24.92
C TRP A 157 5.92 -11.69 25.84
N LEU A 158 6.87 -10.90 25.37
CA LEU A 158 7.99 -10.42 26.20
C LEU A 158 7.51 -9.46 27.30
N ARG A 159 6.52 -8.61 27.01
CA ARG A 159 5.93 -7.70 28.01
C ARG A 159 5.18 -8.44 29.12
N GLU A 160 4.42 -9.48 28.79
CA GLU A 160 3.70 -10.30 29.76
C GLU A 160 4.66 -11.07 30.72
N ARG A 161 5.87 -11.41 30.26
CA ARG A 161 6.88 -12.09 31.10
C ARG A 161 7.68 -11.14 31.99
N VAL A 162 7.68 -9.85 31.73
CA VAL A 162 8.45 -8.84 32.47
C VAL A 162 7.54 -8.02 33.39
N ALA A 163 6.23 -8.15 33.30
CA ALA A 163 5.30 -7.57 34.28
C ALA A 163 5.43 -8.32 35.61
N PRO A 164 5.74 -7.62 36.73
CA PRO A 164 5.93 -8.24 38.05
C PRO A 164 4.61 -8.78 38.61
#